data_5444b7679121931b761dc36dd12721fe
#
_entry.id   5444b7679121931b761dc36dd12721fe
#
_cell.length_a   1.000
_cell.length_b   1.000
_cell.length_c   1.000
_cell.angle_alpha   90.00
_cell.angle_beta   90.00
_cell.angle_gamma   90.00
#
_symmetry.space_group_name_H-M   'P 1'
#
loop_
_entity.id
_entity.type
_entity.pdbx_description
1 polymer ?
#
loop_
_entity_poly.entity_id
_entity_poly.type
_entity_poly.pdbx_seq_one_letter_code
_entity_poly.pdbx_strand_id
1 'polypeptide(L)'
;DYIFLVYCCTNSCVFADKWKREDIELVHKIIFANGKVKHLIKKFENKFCLDVTQSHAFKSSIIYFYKKCFFNLHCIIPDKHFYLDSKKDSSKLMVRQCVSEMIDTWKKENHIPYPVDAGHLQYLSLQIFSIVQQFMKPVQIFIVSDLTAELEILKLYLARKFSRHRITIKPVLLNAQDLSFMSELDNSVIITKKVFAHLLSTMGISKNNSIVPINIEVNELDKQAIVDALVKCEKNIFRQYVLK
;
A
#
# COMPACT_ATOMS: atom_id res chain seq x y z
N ASP A 1 -5.04 21.01 33.50
CA ASP A 1 -3.96 20.28 32.79
C ASP A 1 -4.49 19.10 31.99
N TYR A 2 -5.44 18.28 32.51
CA TYR A 2 -6.00 17.14 31.80
C TYR A 2 -6.71 17.52 30.51
N ILE A 3 -7.55 18.56 30.52
CA ILE A 3 -8.26 19.05 29.34
C ILE A 3 -7.27 19.49 28.26
N PHE A 4 -6.17 20.13 28.65
CA PHE A 4 -5.11 20.53 27.72
C PHE A 4 -4.43 19.31 27.09
N LEU A 5 -4.14 18.27 27.88
CA LEU A 5 -3.57 17.01 27.35
C LEU A 5 -4.52 16.33 26.37
N VAL A 6 -5.80 16.24 26.72
CA VAL A 6 -6.83 15.71 25.81
C VAL A 6 -6.87 16.52 24.52
N TYR A 7 -6.89 17.86 24.64
CA TYR A 7 -6.85 18.75 23.49
C TYR A 7 -5.59 18.50 22.63
N CYS A 8 -4.41 18.39 23.22
CA CYS A 8 -3.16 18.10 22.51
C CYS A 8 -3.15 16.72 21.82
N CYS A 9 -3.94 15.77 22.29
CA CYS A 9 -4.01 14.41 21.74
C CYS A 9 -5.16 14.20 20.77
N THR A 10 -6.03 15.17 20.57
CA THR A 10 -7.08 15.13 19.55
C THR A 10 -6.54 15.64 18.21
N ASN A 11 -7.10 15.14 17.10
CA ASN A 11 -6.72 15.60 15.75
C ASN A 11 -7.09 17.07 15.50
N SER A 12 -8.01 17.62 16.29
CA SER A 12 -8.44 19.02 16.22
C SER A 12 -7.35 20.03 16.59
N CYS A 13 -6.27 19.58 17.24
CA CYS A 13 -5.14 20.45 17.57
C CYS A 13 -4.22 20.76 16.38
N VAL A 14 -4.36 20.03 15.30
CA VAL A 14 -3.57 20.22 14.08
C VAL A 14 -4.49 20.81 13.01
N PHE A 15 -5.03 21.99 13.26
CA PHE A 15 -5.59 22.79 12.17
C PHE A 15 -4.41 23.24 11.31
N ALA A 16 -4.20 22.54 10.19
CA ALA A 16 -3.14 22.85 9.23
C ALA A 16 -3.17 24.33 8.82
N ASP A 17 -4.34 24.96 8.87
CA ASP A 17 -4.57 26.34 8.47
C ASP A 17 -4.07 27.38 9.50
N LYS A 18 -3.79 26.98 10.74
CA LYS A 18 -3.37 27.89 11.81
C LYS A 18 -1.89 27.74 12.21
N TRP A 19 -1.28 26.64 11.85
CA TRP A 19 0.12 26.37 12.16
C TRP A 19 0.97 26.68 10.93
N LYS A 20 2.01 27.47 11.13
CA LYS A 20 3.02 27.67 10.10
C LYS A 20 3.76 26.36 9.86
N ARG A 21 4.23 26.13 8.64
CA ARG A 21 4.99 24.95 8.27
C ARG A 21 6.18 24.72 9.21
N GLU A 22 6.84 25.79 9.63
CA GLU A 22 7.97 25.79 10.56
C GLU A 22 7.60 25.24 11.95
N ASP A 23 6.41 25.58 12.46
CA ASP A 23 5.91 25.08 13.76
C ASP A 23 5.65 23.57 13.71
N ILE A 24 5.08 23.09 12.60
CA ILE A 24 4.83 21.66 12.37
C ILE A 24 6.15 20.91 12.29
N GLU A 25 7.12 21.43 11.55
CA GLU A 25 8.46 20.85 11.42
C GLU A 25 9.20 20.81 12.77
N LEU A 26 9.06 21.85 13.60
CA LEU A 26 9.63 21.89 14.94
C LEU A 26 9.02 20.83 15.86
N VAL A 27 7.69 20.71 15.88
CA VAL A 27 6.99 19.68 16.66
C VAL A 27 7.40 18.27 16.21
N HIS A 28 7.49 18.06 14.89
CA HIS A 28 8.01 16.81 14.33
C HIS A 28 9.44 16.53 14.83
N LYS A 29 10.33 17.51 14.74
CA LYS A 29 11.73 17.38 15.18
C LYS A 29 11.84 17.00 16.65
N ILE A 30 11.06 17.65 17.52
CA ILE A 30 11.03 17.36 18.96
C ILE A 30 10.53 15.93 19.24
N ILE A 31 9.39 15.55 18.66
CA ILE A 31 8.79 14.23 18.89
C ILE A 31 9.68 13.12 18.32
N PHE A 32 10.19 13.31 17.10
CA PHE A 32 11.08 12.33 16.47
C PHE A 32 12.49 12.29 17.11
N ALA A 33 12.86 13.26 17.95
CA ALA A 33 14.05 13.17 18.78
C ALA A 33 13.92 12.13 19.91
N ASN A 34 12.68 11.79 20.32
CA ASN A 34 12.43 10.81 21.36
C ASN A 34 12.87 9.40 20.91
N GLY A 35 13.71 8.75 21.75
CA GLY A 35 14.26 7.43 21.44
C GLY A 35 13.23 6.35 21.23
N LYS A 36 12.11 6.36 21.98
CA LYS A 36 11.02 5.39 21.84
C LYS A 36 10.27 5.55 20.52
N VAL A 37 10.07 6.79 20.06
CA VAL A 37 9.47 7.08 18.75
C VAL A 37 10.40 6.65 17.63
N LYS A 38 11.68 6.99 17.70
CA LYS A 38 12.68 6.53 16.73
C LYS A 38 12.71 5.01 16.61
N HIS A 39 12.64 4.32 17.75
CA HIS A 39 12.59 2.86 17.76
C HIS A 39 11.33 2.32 17.08
N LEU A 40 10.15 2.92 17.32
CA LEU A 40 8.91 2.55 16.66
C LEU A 40 9.02 2.74 15.15
N ILE A 41 9.48 3.90 14.69
CA ILE A 41 9.66 4.20 13.27
C ILE A 41 10.57 3.18 12.60
N LYS A 42 11.72 2.90 13.22
CA LYS A 42 12.68 1.92 12.70
C LYS A 42 12.07 0.52 12.57
N LYS A 43 11.19 0.11 13.50
CA LYS A 43 10.45 -1.15 13.38
C LYS A 43 9.54 -1.17 12.16
N PHE A 44 8.84 -0.06 11.89
CA PHE A 44 8.00 0.05 10.69
C PHE A 44 8.83 0.03 9.40
N GLU A 45 9.94 0.75 9.34
CA GLU A 45 10.84 0.76 8.18
C GLU A 45 11.40 -0.63 7.89
N ASN A 46 11.90 -1.31 8.93
CA ASN A 46 12.47 -2.64 8.79
C ASN A 46 11.41 -3.66 8.33
N LYS A 47 10.17 -3.56 8.87
CA LYS A 47 9.11 -4.52 8.56
C LYS A 47 8.57 -4.35 7.15
N PHE A 48 8.31 -3.12 6.73
CA PHE A 48 7.71 -2.85 5.43
C PHE A 48 8.73 -2.58 4.33
N CYS A 49 10.02 -2.57 4.64
CA CYS A 49 11.11 -2.28 3.70
C CYS A 49 10.87 -1.00 2.87
N LEU A 50 10.25 0.01 3.49
CA LEU A 50 9.86 1.25 2.86
C LEU A 50 10.50 2.42 3.60
N ASP A 51 10.97 3.40 2.85
CA ASP A 51 11.36 4.70 3.43
C ASP A 51 10.10 5.51 3.76
N VAL A 52 9.44 5.11 4.86
CA VAL A 52 8.21 5.76 5.32
C VAL A 52 8.46 7.10 5.98
N THR A 53 9.72 7.41 6.34
CA THR A 53 10.08 8.67 7.01
C THR A 53 9.84 9.88 6.12
N GLN A 54 9.86 9.71 4.81
CA GLN A 54 9.53 10.77 3.86
C GLN A 54 8.03 11.09 3.81
N SER A 55 7.17 10.18 4.27
CA SER A 55 5.73 10.38 4.25
C SER A 55 5.27 11.27 5.40
N HIS A 56 4.69 12.42 5.07
CA HIS A 56 4.05 13.29 6.06
C HIS A 56 2.87 12.59 6.76
N ALA A 57 2.09 11.80 6.02
CA ALA A 57 0.98 11.03 6.56
C ALA A 57 1.47 9.98 7.58
N PHE A 58 2.58 9.32 7.31
CA PHE A 58 3.19 8.38 8.26
C PHE A 58 3.64 9.09 9.54
N LYS A 59 4.38 10.19 9.41
CA LYS A 59 4.84 10.99 10.57
C LYS A 59 3.67 11.41 11.45
N SER A 60 2.63 11.96 10.86
CA SER A 60 1.43 12.41 11.58
C SER A 60 0.72 11.24 12.28
N SER A 61 0.61 10.08 11.63
CA SER A 61 -0.02 8.87 12.21
C SER A 61 0.73 8.37 13.43
N ILE A 62 2.06 8.30 13.34
CA ILE A 62 2.91 7.87 14.47
C ILE A 62 2.87 8.86 15.62
N ILE A 63 2.91 10.17 15.34
CA ILE A 63 2.80 11.21 16.37
C ILE A 63 1.48 11.10 17.11
N TYR A 64 0.37 10.98 16.37
CA TYR A 64 -0.96 10.86 16.95
C TYR A 64 -1.08 9.62 17.83
N PHE A 65 -0.65 8.48 17.35
CA PHE A 65 -0.63 7.24 18.11
C PHE A 65 0.26 7.34 19.36
N TYR A 66 1.48 7.85 19.21
CA TYR A 66 2.46 7.96 20.30
C TYR A 66 1.99 8.90 21.42
N LYS A 67 1.42 10.06 21.09
CA LYS A 67 0.87 10.99 22.08
C LYS A 67 -0.16 10.30 22.97
N LYS A 68 -1.12 9.59 22.38
CA LYS A 68 -2.13 8.87 23.16
C LYS A 68 -1.51 7.77 24.03
N CYS A 69 -0.56 7.06 23.50
CA CYS A 69 0.16 6.01 24.25
C CYS A 69 0.97 6.60 25.42
N PHE A 70 1.70 7.69 25.17
CA PHE A 70 2.53 8.34 26.18
C PHE A 70 1.74 8.90 27.36
N PHE A 71 0.59 9.48 27.11
CA PHE A 71 -0.29 10.06 28.13
C PHE A 71 -1.36 9.10 28.64
N ASN A 72 -1.31 7.83 28.30
CA ASN A 72 -2.31 6.81 28.66
C ASN A 72 -3.76 7.20 28.28
N LEU A 73 -3.96 7.78 27.12
CA LEU A 73 -5.26 8.29 26.67
C LEU A 73 -6.01 7.33 25.74
N HIS A 74 -5.46 6.18 25.43
CA HIS A 74 -6.09 5.21 24.52
C HIS A 74 -7.44 4.69 25.04
N CYS A 75 -7.62 4.60 26.37
CA CYS A 75 -8.88 4.16 26.96
C CYS A 75 -9.91 5.29 27.12
N ILE A 76 -9.45 6.56 27.10
CA ILE A 76 -10.27 7.72 27.47
C ILE A 76 -10.79 8.44 26.23
N ILE A 77 -10.02 8.43 25.14
CA ILE A 77 -10.37 9.08 23.88
C ILE A 77 -10.57 8.00 22.83
N PRO A 78 -11.75 7.39 22.75
CA PRO A 78 -12.01 6.37 21.75
C PRO A 78 -12.04 6.97 20.35
N ASP A 79 -11.43 6.31 19.38
CA ASP A 79 -11.59 6.63 17.96
C ASP A 79 -12.92 6.05 17.47
N LYS A 80 -14.02 6.71 17.80
CA LYS A 80 -15.39 6.23 17.55
C LYS A 80 -15.75 6.11 16.06
N HIS A 81 -14.97 6.70 15.18
CA HIS A 81 -15.34 6.87 13.77
C HIS A 81 -14.87 5.74 12.84
N PHE A 82 -14.21 4.72 13.34
CA PHE A 82 -13.51 3.75 12.48
C PHE A 82 -13.92 2.29 12.69
N TYR A 83 -15.18 2.04 12.94
CA TYR A 83 -15.72 0.69 12.75
C TYR A 83 -15.88 0.39 11.24
N LEU A 84 -14.78 0.39 10.52
CA LEU A 84 -14.76 -0.16 9.19
C LEU A 84 -14.82 -1.68 9.29
N ASP A 85 -15.80 -2.26 8.61
CA ASP A 85 -15.97 -3.71 8.51
C ASP A 85 -14.80 -4.31 7.71
N SER A 86 -13.63 -4.40 8.36
CA SER A 86 -12.38 -4.91 7.77
C SER A 86 -12.40 -6.42 7.56
N LYS A 87 -13.50 -7.09 7.96
CA LYS A 87 -13.62 -8.56 7.86
C LYS A 87 -13.56 -9.11 6.44
N LYS A 88 -13.80 -8.26 5.43
CA LYS A 88 -13.83 -8.69 4.01
C LYS A 88 -12.51 -8.52 3.26
N ASP A 89 -11.56 -7.73 3.77
CA ASP A 89 -10.29 -7.45 3.09
C ASP A 89 -9.12 -8.14 3.78
N SER A 90 -8.67 -9.23 3.19
CA SER A 90 -7.55 -10.03 3.72
C SER A 90 -6.25 -9.23 3.85
N SER A 91 -6.02 -8.24 2.99
CA SER A 91 -4.82 -7.41 3.02
C SER A 91 -4.82 -6.45 4.20
N LYS A 92 -5.98 -5.86 4.53
CA LYS A 92 -6.14 -5.00 5.71
C LYS A 92 -5.99 -5.80 7.01
N LEU A 93 -6.55 -7.02 7.04
CA LEU A 93 -6.41 -7.90 8.19
C LEU A 93 -4.94 -8.27 8.44
N MET A 94 -4.20 -8.57 7.39
CA MET A 94 -2.77 -8.89 7.47
C MET A 94 -1.95 -7.71 8.03
N VAL A 95 -2.19 -6.49 7.54
CA VAL A 95 -1.51 -5.30 8.08
C VAL A 95 -1.88 -5.08 9.55
N ARG A 96 -3.16 -5.24 9.90
CA ARG A 96 -3.60 -5.10 11.29
C ARG A 96 -2.89 -6.07 12.22
N GLN A 97 -2.77 -7.33 11.84
CA GLN A 97 -2.04 -8.32 12.62
C GLN A 97 -0.56 -7.94 12.76
N CYS A 98 0.09 -7.59 11.66
CA CYS A 98 1.49 -7.17 11.64
C CYS A 98 1.73 -5.92 12.52
N VAL A 99 0.88 -4.91 12.44
CA VAL A 99 0.97 -3.69 13.26
C VAL A 99 0.73 -4.02 14.73
N SER A 100 -0.24 -4.89 15.06
CA SER A 100 -0.49 -5.32 16.43
C SER A 100 0.74 -5.96 17.05
N GLU A 101 1.32 -6.95 16.39
CA GLU A 101 2.52 -7.66 16.85
C GLU A 101 3.71 -6.71 17.03
N MET A 102 3.89 -5.76 16.10
CA MET A 102 4.93 -4.74 16.20
C MET A 102 4.75 -3.82 17.40
N ILE A 103 3.52 -3.34 17.62
CA ILE A 103 3.21 -2.44 18.75
C ILE A 103 3.40 -3.17 20.08
N ASP A 104 2.94 -4.42 20.19
CA ASP A 104 3.10 -5.22 21.40
C ASP A 104 4.59 -5.47 21.72
N THR A 105 5.38 -5.79 20.71
CA THR A 105 6.83 -5.96 20.86
C THR A 105 7.49 -4.66 21.26
N TRP A 106 7.18 -3.55 20.57
CA TRP A 106 7.73 -2.23 20.89
C TRP A 106 7.37 -1.77 22.31
N LYS A 107 6.14 -2.02 22.77
CA LYS A 107 5.71 -1.71 24.14
C LYS A 107 6.54 -2.46 25.18
N LYS A 108 6.74 -3.77 24.98
CA LYS A 108 7.56 -4.62 25.88
C LYS A 108 9.00 -4.10 25.97
N GLU A 109 9.62 -3.83 24.82
CA GLU A 109 11.01 -3.34 24.75
C GLU A 109 11.21 -1.94 25.36
N ASN A 110 10.19 -1.11 25.35
CA ASN A 110 10.24 0.26 25.87
C ASN A 110 9.56 0.42 27.25
N HIS A 111 9.20 -0.69 27.90
CA HIS A 111 8.54 -0.73 29.22
C HIS A 111 7.31 0.20 29.29
N ILE A 112 6.42 0.12 28.28
CA ILE A 112 5.18 0.89 28.25
C ILE A 112 4.06 0.04 28.83
N PRO A 113 3.57 0.32 30.06
CA PRO A 113 2.61 -0.54 30.76
C PRO A 113 1.18 -0.35 30.27
N TYR A 114 0.89 0.75 29.59
CA TYR A 114 -0.46 1.15 29.26
C TYR A 114 -1.08 0.30 28.14
N PRO A 115 -2.35 -0.09 28.27
CA PRO A 115 -3.06 -0.80 27.20
C PRO A 115 -3.25 0.11 25.98
N VAL A 116 -3.30 -0.49 24.81
CA VAL A 116 -3.68 0.19 23.58
C VAL A 116 -5.07 -0.32 23.19
N ASP A 117 -6.01 0.61 23.02
CA ASP A 117 -7.35 0.27 22.59
C ASP A 117 -7.37 -0.30 21.16
N ALA A 118 -8.25 -1.28 20.94
CA ALA A 118 -8.37 -1.96 19.64
C ALA A 118 -8.78 -1.00 18.49
N GLY A 119 -9.55 0.05 18.79
CA GLY A 119 -9.93 1.06 17.81
C GLY A 119 -8.75 1.90 17.34
N HIS A 120 -7.87 2.33 18.27
CA HIS A 120 -6.66 3.08 17.93
C HIS A 120 -5.68 2.23 17.10
N LEU A 121 -5.57 0.95 17.45
CA LEU A 121 -4.74 0.01 16.69
C LEU A 121 -5.29 -0.21 15.28
N GLN A 122 -6.60 -0.34 15.16
CA GLN A 122 -7.26 -0.46 13.86
C GLN A 122 -7.07 0.80 13.01
N TYR A 123 -7.20 1.97 13.59
CA TYR A 123 -6.99 3.24 12.90
C TYR A 123 -5.55 3.38 12.39
N LEU A 124 -4.55 3.13 13.27
CA LEU A 124 -3.15 3.13 12.87
C LEU A 124 -2.90 2.13 11.72
N SER A 125 -3.47 0.93 11.84
CA SER A 125 -3.31 -0.11 10.82
C SER A 125 -3.87 0.30 9.46
N LEU A 126 -4.99 1.01 9.43
CA LEU A 126 -5.58 1.53 8.19
C LEU A 126 -4.72 2.64 7.57
N GLN A 127 -4.17 3.51 8.40
CA GLN A 127 -3.25 4.55 7.92
C GLN A 127 -1.97 3.92 7.34
N ILE A 128 -1.38 2.95 8.03
CA ILE A 128 -0.21 2.21 7.55
C ILE A 128 -0.54 1.45 6.26
N PHE A 129 -1.70 0.80 6.16
CA PHE A 129 -2.15 0.15 4.95
C PHE A 129 -2.19 1.12 3.75
N SER A 130 -2.80 2.29 3.94
CA SER A 130 -2.87 3.33 2.91
C SER A 130 -1.48 3.82 2.47
N ILE A 131 -0.58 3.99 3.44
CA ILE A 131 0.80 4.43 3.17
C ILE A 131 1.56 3.36 2.41
N VAL A 132 1.49 2.09 2.85
CA VAL A 132 2.13 0.97 2.14
C VAL A 132 1.65 0.92 0.70
N GLN A 133 0.34 1.08 0.45
CA GLN A 133 -0.19 1.13 -0.91
C GLN A 133 0.41 2.27 -1.75
N GLN A 134 0.71 3.43 -1.16
CA GLN A 134 1.33 4.56 -1.87
C GLN A 134 2.77 4.28 -2.30
N PHE A 135 3.51 3.49 -1.51
CA PHE A 135 4.92 3.15 -1.79
C PHE A 135 5.10 1.88 -2.61
N MET A 136 4.05 1.08 -2.77
CA MET A 136 4.12 -0.13 -3.59
C MET A 136 4.50 0.20 -5.03
N LYS A 137 5.25 -0.70 -5.65
CA LYS A 137 5.51 -0.64 -7.08
C LYS A 137 4.20 -0.77 -7.86
N PRO A 138 4.02 0.00 -8.96
CA PRO A 138 2.87 -0.18 -9.83
C PRO A 138 2.88 -1.57 -10.46
N VAL A 139 1.69 -2.12 -10.73
CA VAL A 139 1.57 -3.37 -11.49
C VAL A 139 2.04 -3.11 -12.92
N GLN A 140 2.93 -3.95 -13.42
CA GLN A 140 3.37 -3.86 -14.80
C GLN A 140 2.39 -4.62 -15.70
N ILE A 141 1.92 -3.93 -16.74
CA ILE A 141 1.10 -4.52 -17.79
C ILE A 141 1.93 -4.57 -19.07
N PHE A 142 2.15 -5.77 -19.59
CA PHE A 142 2.77 -5.97 -20.87
C PHE A 142 1.67 -6.26 -21.91
N ILE A 143 1.57 -5.43 -22.94
CA ILE A 143 0.68 -5.67 -24.07
C ILE A 143 1.50 -6.31 -25.17
N VAL A 144 1.17 -7.53 -25.54
CA VAL A 144 1.92 -8.31 -26.55
C VAL A 144 1.08 -8.48 -27.80
N SER A 145 1.56 -7.94 -28.93
CA SER A 145 0.91 -8.08 -30.24
C SER A 145 1.95 -8.11 -31.37
N ASP A 146 1.56 -8.61 -32.52
CA ASP A 146 2.29 -8.59 -33.77
C ASP A 146 2.07 -7.31 -34.59
N LEU A 147 1.12 -6.46 -34.19
CA LEU A 147 0.74 -5.22 -34.88
C LEU A 147 0.90 -4.00 -33.98
N THR A 148 1.65 -3.03 -34.45
CA THR A 148 1.88 -1.75 -33.72
C THR A 148 0.58 -0.97 -33.47
N ALA A 149 -0.36 -0.97 -34.43
CA ALA A 149 -1.63 -0.27 -34.27
C ALA A 149 -2.46 -0.84 -33.13
N GLU A 150 -2.48 -2.14 -32.92
CA GLU A 150 -3.16 -2.79 -31.80
C GLU A 150 -2.53 -2.43 -30.46
N LEU A 151 -1.19 -2.40 -30.40
CA LEU A 151 -0.48 -1.99 -29.19
C LEU A 151 -0.88 -0.60 -28.75
N GLU A 152 -0.96 0.37 -29.67
CA GLU A 152 -1.36 1.74 -29.33
C GLU A 152 -2.84 1.84 -28.94
N ILE A 153 -3.74 1.14 -29.64
CA ILE A 153 -5.17 1.12 -29.29
C ILE A 153 -5.37 0.56 -27.87
N LEU A 154 -4.77 -0.59 -27.57
CA LEU A 154 -4.89 -1.23 -26.26
C LEU A 154 -4.24 -0.40 -25.17
N LYS A 155 -3.09 0.19 -25.43
CA LYS A 155 -2.41 1.09 -24.48
C LYS A 155 -3.28 2.29 -24.09
N LEU A 156 -3.87 2.98 -25.08
CA LEU A 156 -4.79 4.10 -24.85
C LEU A 156 -6.04 3.65 -24.08
N TYR A 157 -6.60 2.51 -24.47
CA TYR A 157 -7.76 1.94 -23.79
C TYR A 157 -7.47 1.64 -22.31
N LEU A 158 -6.37 0.96 -22.02
CA LEU A 158 -5.98 0.59 -20.66
C LEU A 158 -5.67 1.82 -19.81
N ALA A 159 -4.91 2.77 -20.34
CA ALA A 159 -4.58 4.01 -19.64
C ALA A 159 -5.82 4.80 -19.24
N ARG A 160 -6.84 4.83 -20.11
CA ARG A 160 -8.11 5.53 -19.86
C ARG A 160 -9.02 4.78 -18.88
N LYS A 161 -9.18 3.47 -19.06
CA LYS A 161 -10.15 2.67 -18.29
C LYS A 161 -9.66 2.31 -16.90
N PHE A 162 -8.36 2.11 -16.74
CA PHE A 162 -7.74 1.67 -15.48
C PHE A 162 -6.91 2.78 -14.82
N SER A 163 -7.22 4.03 -15.09
CA SER A 163 -6.53 5.21 -14.53
C SER A 163 -6.52 5.28 -13.00
N ARG A 164 -7.46 4.60 -12.33
CA ARG A 164 -7.51 4.51 -10.85
C ARG A 164 -6.54 3.47 -10.27
N HIS A 165 -6.05 2.55 -11.07
CA HIS A 165 -5.06 1.56 -10.67
C HIS A 165 -3.65 2.11 -10.87
N ARG A 166 -2.74 1.75 -9.98
CA ARG A 166 -1.32 2.08 -10.16
C ARG A 166 -0.70 1.08 -11.12
N ILE A 167 -0.72 1.40 -12.38
CA ILE A 167 -0.25 0.54 -13.47
C ILE A 167 0.85 1.23 -14.28
N THR A 168 1.75 0.43 -14.82
CA THR A 168 2.72 0.86 -15.84
C THR A 168 2.54 -0.02 -17.06
N ILE A 169 2.20 0.58 -18.22
CA ILE A 169 1.90 -0.13 -19.45
C ILE A 169 3.15 -0.16 -20.34
N LYS A 170 3.53 -1.36 -20.76
CA LYS A 170 4.68 -1.61 -21.65
C LYS A 170 4.22 -2.36 -22.91
N PRO A 171 4.18 -1.70 -24.07
CA PRO A 171 3.91 -2.39 -25.32
C PRO A 171 5.11 -3.24 -25.75
N VAL A 172 4.83 -4.44 -26.26
CA VAL A 172 5.83 -5.42 -26.73
C VAL A 172 5.42 -5.93 -28.11
N LEU A 173 6.25 -5.67 -29.12
CA LEU A 173 6.02 -6.14 -30.48
C LEU A 173 6.70 -7.51 -30.68
N LEU A 174 5.89 -8.54 -30.94
CA LEU A 174 6.32 -9.95 -31.02
C LEU A 174 7.47 -10.20 -32.01
N ASN A 175 7.44 -9.52 -33.16
CA ASN A 175 8.39 -9.76 -34.25
C ASN A 175 9.66 -8.89 -34.19
N ALA A 176 9.75 -7.96 -33.22
CA ALA A 176 10.82 -6.98 -33.16
C ALA A 176 11.67 -7.08 -31.87
N GLN A 177 11.21 -7.84 -30.88
CA GLN A 177 11.86 -7.89 -29.57
C GLN A 177 12.14 -9.33 -29.15
N ASP A 178 13.28 -9.49 -28.48
CA ASP A 178 13.57 -10.71 -27.74
C ASP A 178 12.60 -10.83 -26.55
N LEU A 179 11.88 -11.93 -26.47
CA LEU A 179 10.92 -12.21 -25.42
C LEU A 179 11.52 -12.95 -24.21
N SER A 180 12.83 -13.19 -24.20
CA SER A 180 13.51 -13.92 -23.11
C SER A 180 13.28 -13.27 -21.74
N PHE A 181 13.18 -11.93 -21.67
CA PHE A 181 12.90 -11.20 -20.43
C PHE A 181 11.55 -11.57 -19.79
N MET A 182 10.62 -12.16 -20.55
CA MET A 182 9.31 -12.54 -20.01
C MET A 182 9.37 -13.66 -18.97
N SER A 183 10.41 -14.51 -19.04
CA SER A 183 10.65 -15.54 -18.03
C SER A 183 11.08 -14.97 -16.67
N GLU A 184 11.64 -13.76 -16.67
CA GLU A 184 12.09 -13.05 -15.46
C GLU A 184 10.98 -12.20 -14.81
N LEU A 185 9.83 -12.06 -15.48
CA LEU A 185 8.73 -11.28 -14.96
C LEU A 185 8.13 -11.94 -13.72
N ASP A 186 7.77 -11.10 -12.74
CA ASP A 186 7.05 -11.51 -11.55
C ASP A 186 5.96 -10.51 -11.20
N ASN A 187 4.78 -11.02 -10.82
CA ASN A 187 3.61 -10.21 -10.45
C ASN A 187 3.20 -9.17 -11.52
N SER A 188 3.24 -9.58 -12.77
CA SER A 188 2.88 -8.76 -13.94
C SER A 188 1.65 -9.31 -14.63
N VAL A 189 0.92 -8.42 -15.33
CA VAL A 189 -0.20 -8.78 -16.20
C VAL A 189 0.28 -8.74 -17.64
N ILE A 190 0.07 -9.83 -18.38
CA ILE A 190 0.43 -9.94 -19.80
C ILE A 190 -0.86 -10.03 -20.59
N ILE A 191 -1.15 -8.99 -21.37
CA ILE A 191 -2.34 -8.90 -22.21
C ILE A 191 -1.95 -9.23 -23.64
N THR A 192 -2.63 -10.17 -24.26
CA THR A 192 -2.31 -10.62 -25.61
C THR A 192 -3.54 -11.16 -26.34
N LYS A 193 -3.42 -11.38 -27.65
CA LYS A 193 -4.41 -12.13 -28.44
C LYS A 193 -4.51 -13.58 -27.97
N LYS A 194 -5.69 -14.18 -28.10
CA LYS A 194 -5.89 -15.61 -27.78
C LYS A 194 -4.89 -16.54 -28.46
N VAL A 195 -4.54 -16.23 -29.72
CA VAL A 195 -3.59 -17.01 -30.52
C VAL A 195 -2.20 -17.05 -29.88
N PHE A 196 -1.75 -15.95 -29.28
CA PHE A 196 -0.42 -15.86 -28.66
C PHE A 196 -0.39 -16.29 -27.20
N ALA A 197 -1.54 -16.38 -26.53
CA ALA A 197 -1.59 -16.76 -25.12
C ALA A 197 -1.01 -18.15 -24.87
N HIS A 198 -1.27 -19.11 -25.78
CA HIS A 198 -0.70 -20.44 -25.68
C HIS A 198 0.83 -20.43 -25.85
N LEU A 199 1.33 -19.71 -26.84
CA LEU A 199 2.78 -19.54 -27.05
C LEU A 199 3.45 -18.97 -25.81
N LEU A 200 2.91 -17.90 -25.23
CA LEU A 200 3.45 -17.27 -24.04
C LEU A 200 3.42 -18.20 -22.81
N SER A 201 2.38 -19.04 -22.69
CA SER A 201 2.28 -20.00 -21.59
C SER A 201 3.36 -21.08 -21.63
N THR A 202 3.91 -21.40 -22.83
CA THR A 202 4.99 -22.38 -23.01
C THR A 202 6.39 -21.80 -22.74
N MET A 203 6.52 -20.47 -22.64
CA MET A 203 7.81 -19.78 -22.44
C MET A 203 8.34 -19.80 -20.99
N GLY A 204 7.76 -20.59 -20.09
CA GLY A 204 8.23 -20.68 -18.71
C GLY A 204 7.94 -19.46 -17.85
N ILE A 205 6.92 -18.67 -18.21
CA ILE A 205 6.49 -17.49 -17.45
C ILE A 205 6.06 -17.90 -16.04
N SER A 206 6.56 -17.19 -15.02
CA SER A 206 6.23 -17.46 -13.63
C SER A 206 4.71 -17.49 -13.37
N LYS A 207 4.26 -18.45 -12.55
CA LYS A 207 2.84 -18.61 -12.14
C LYS A 207 2.28 -17.39 -11.37
N ASN A 208 3.14 -16.51 -10.88
CA ASN A 208 2.74 -15.26 -10.23
C ASN A 208 2.24 -14.23 -11.25
N ASN A 209 2.59 -14.37 -12.52
CA ASN A 209 2.07 -13.52 -13.59
C ASN A 209 0.67 -13.97 -14.01
N SER A 210 -0.06 -13.08 -14.64
CA SER A 210 -1.38 -13.36 -15.18
C SER A 210 -1.39 -13.08 -16.69
N ILE A 211 -1.58 -14.13 -17.51
CA ILE A 211 -1.77 -13.97 -18.95
C ILE A 211 -3.27 -13.80 -19.20
N VAL A 212 -3.66 -12.69 -19.80
CA VAL A 212 -5.04 -12.34 -20.10
C VAL A 212 -5.21 -12.31 -21.62
N PRO A 213 -5.81 -13.36 -22.22
CA PRO A 213 -6.12 -13.37 -23.64
C PRO A 213 -7.35 -12.51 -23.92
N ILE A 214 -7.20 -11.52 -24.80
CA ILE A 214 -8.29 -10.62 -25.19
C ILE A 214 -8.46 -10.57 -26.70
N ASN A 215 -9.59 -10.04 -27.13
CA ASN A 215 -9.81 -9.62 -28.52
C ASN A 215 -9.40 -8.15 -28.69
N ILE A 216 -9.23 -7.68 -29.93
CA ILE A 216 -8.91 -6.27 -30.22
C ILE A 216 -10.03 -5.36 -29.70
N GLU A 217 -11.28 -5.77 -29.91
CA GLU A 217 -12.44 -5.12 -29.28
C GLU A 217 -12.65 -5.71 -27.90
N VAL A 218 -12.21 -4.96 -26.88
CA VAL A 218 -12.31 -5.37 -25.48
C VAL A 218 -13.77 -5.36 -25.03
N ASN A 219 -14.33 -6.53 -24.76
CA ASN A 219 -15.67 -6.69 -24.23
C ASN A 219 -15.73 -6.68 -22.69
N GLU A 220 -16.91 -6.81 -22.09
CA GLU A 220 -17.06 -6.76 -20.62
C GLU A 220 -16.39 -7.95 -19.90
N LEU A 221 -16.35 -9.15 -20.52
CA LEU A 221 -15.65 -10.30 -19.95
C LEU A 221 -14.13 -10.08 -19.95
N ASP A 222 -13.59 -9.51 -21.04
CA ASP A 222 -12.18 -9.16 -21.12
C ASP A 222 -11.81 -8.12 -20.05
N LYS A 223 -12.68 -7.11 -19.83
CA LYS A 223 -12.49 -6.10 -18.77
C LYS A 223 -12.45 -6.75 -17.39
N GLN A 224 -13.38 -7.65 -17.11
CA GLN A 224 -13.41 -8.34 -15.82
C GLN A 224 -12.15 -9.19 -15.63
N ALA A 225 -11.70 -9.91 -16.64
CA ALA A 225 -10.48 -10.71 -16.61
C ALA A 225 -9.23 -9.84 -16.33
N ILE A 226 -9.15 -8.65 -16.93
CA ILE A 226 -8.09 -7.68 -16.66
C ILE A 226 -8.14 -7.19 -15.21
N VAL A 227 -9.32 -6.83 -14.69
CA VAL A 227 -9.50 -6.42 -13.30
C VAL A 227 -9.06 -7.52 -12.35
N ASP A 228 -9.49 -8.75 -12.56
CA ASP A 228 -9.16 -9.88 -11.70
C ASP A 228 -7.64 -10.14 -11.69
N ALA A 229 -7.00 -10.04 -12.86
CA ALA A 229 -5.55 -10.16 -13.01
C ALA A 229 -4.80 -9.04 -12.27
N LEU A 230 -5.26 -7.78 -12.39
CA LEU A 230 -4.68 -6.63 -11.68
C LEU A 230 -4.79 -6.82 -10.16
N VAL A 231 -5.99 -7.14 -9.65
CA VAL A 231 -6.23 -7.36 -8.23
C VAL A 231 -5.38 -8.51 -7.68
N LYS A 232 -5.19 -9.59 -8.45
CA LYS A 232 -4.31 -10.70 -8.07
C LYS A 232 -2.86 -10.23 -7.95
N CYS A 233 -2.34 -9.51 -8.95
CA CYS A 233 -0.97 -9.01 -8.95
C CYS A 233 -0.75 -7.97 -7.83
N GLU A 234 -1.67 -7.02 -7.65
CA GLU A 234 -1.63 -6.05 -6.55
C GLU A 234 -1.56 -6.75 -5.18
N LYS A 235 -2.37 -7.77 -4.95
CA LYS A 235 -2.34 -8.56 -3.70
C LYS A 235 -1.02 -9.29 -3.50
N ASN A 236 -0.45 -9.85 -4.56
CA ASN A 236 0.84 -10.54 -4.47
C ASN A 236 1.98 -9.56 -4.17
N ILE A 237 2.02 -8.43 -4.87
CA ILE A 237 2.99 -7.35 -4.60
C ILE A 237 2.84 -6.88 -3.15
N PHE A 238 1.61 -6.62 -2.70
CA PHE A 238 1.34 -6.20 -1.32
C PHE A 238 1.87 -7.21 -0.30
N ARG A 239 1.63 -8.50 -0.51
CA ARG A 239 2.16 -9.56 0.36
C ARG A 239 3.67 -9.56 0.45
N GLN A 240 4.38 -9.28 -0.63
CA GLN A 240 5.84 -9.18 -0.63
C GLN A 240 6.36 -8.04 0.25
N TYR A 241 5.59 -6.96 0.43
CA TYR A 241 5.95 -5.86 1.34
C TYR A 241 5.61 -6.13 2.81
N VAL A 242 4.58 -6.92 3.08
CA VAL A 242 4.07 -7.14 4.45
C VAL A 242 4.64 -8.40 5.09
N LEU A 243 4.98 -9.43 4.30
CA LEU A 243 5.46 -10.74 4.80
C LEU A 243 6.98 -10.88 4.83
N LYS A 244 7.73 -9.84 4.43
CA LYS A 244 9.18 -9.78 4.68
C LYS A 244 9.40 -9.40 6.14
#